data_4dc385bbec3766c3f732d5885fa614f5
#
_entry.id   4dc385bbec3766c3f732d5885fa614f5
#
_cell.length_a   1.000
_cell.length_b   1.000
_cell.length_c   1.000
_cell.angle_alpha   90.00
_cell.angle_beta   90.00
_cell.angle_gamma   90.00
#
_symmetry.space_group_name_H-M   'P 1'
#
loop_
_entity.id
_entity.type
_entity.pdbx_description
1 polymer ?
#
loop_
_entity_poly.entity_id
_entity_poly.type
_entity_poly.pdbx_seq_one_letter_code
_entity_poly.pdbx_strand_id
1 'polypeptide(L)'
;MTDVKLLSAAFSLVDQPVVVSRKERIAFMNTAAVTLAGKDLTGKPVSLLFPSYILNVQAESYTATAFIGTKNCTVKVCSYDGTRFFVMLCSYNGNDDREALYANMRSTLANIKFAISCLYIIAEDDNNDKLLEYTCSLNRSYYRMKRSLSNVSILNAIARGDLPFVPEPLDVTALCKNTIDDIRSACGNNCANISFYAEEKTRIVADRTLLQQLLLNLLSNSIIHSPKNGRIYVSLLRTDKNLILSVDDNGDGIPEEELVYAFERYKHEPDFSRHQGAGMGLAVVRGIAELHKGAVIIESRGNNMGTSVRVMLSQDIPASQILNTQHPDYSRESMRLILTELSSTLPLKSFSEILED
;
A
#
# COMPACT_ATOMS: atom_id res chain seq x y z
N MET A 1 -17.32 1.93 51.62
CA MET A 1 -17.33 3.16 50.81
C MET A 1 -15.94 3.65 50.45
N THR A 2 -14.90 3.21 51.12
CA THR A 2 -13.51 3.65 50.95
C THR A 2 -12.82 3.03 49.73
N ASP A 3 -13.21 1.81 49.34
CA ASP A 3 -12.53 1.08 48.25
C ASP A 3 -12.80 1.61 46.84
N VAL A 4 -14.02 2.11 46.58
CA VAL A 4 -14.38 2.59 45.23
C VAL A 4 -13.67 3.91 44.88
N LYS A 5 -13.44 4.78 45.89
CA LYS A 5 -12.70 6.03 45.70
C LYS A 5 -11.20 5.80 45.43
N LEU A 6 -10.63 4.81 46.12
CA LEU A 6 -9.22 4.44 45.94
C LEU A 6 -9.01 3.78 44.56
N LEU A 7 -9.93 2.89 44.17
CA LEU A 7 -9.93 2.26 42.84
C LEU A 7 -10.17 3.27 41.73
N SER A 8 -11.07 4.26 41.94
CA SER A 8 -11.31 5.31 40.96
C SER A 8 -10.06 6.18 40.72
N ALA A 9 -9.32 6.49 41.78
CA ALA A 9 -8.07 7.25 41.64
C ALA A 9 -6.98 6.44 40.90
N ALA A 10 -6.86 5.14 41.17
CA ALA A 10 -5.91 4.27 40.50
C ALA A 10 -6.24 4.06 39.01
N PHE A 11 -7.51 3.85 38.68
CA PHE A 11 -7.93 3.60 37.29
C PHE A 11 -8.13 4.87 36.46
N SER A 12 -8.22 6.05 37.07
CA SER A 12 -8.25 7.33 36.29
C SER A 12 -6.93 7.64 35.61
N LEU A 13 -5.81 7.02 36.03
CA LEU A 13 -4.48 7.16 35.44
C LEU A 13 -4.21 6.11 34.35
N VAL A 14 -5.15 5.22 34.06
CA VAL A 14 -5.00 4.15 33.07
C VAL A 14 -5.63 4.58 31.76
N ASP A 15 -4.85 4.58 30.69
CA ASP A 15 -5.32 4.94 29.34
C ASP A 15 -6.30 3.93 28.73
N GLN A 16 -6.31 2.70 29.24
CA GLN A 16 -7.23 1.66 28.80
C GLN A 16 -8.63 1.89 29.40
N PRO A 17 -9.71 1.65 28.61
CA PRO A 17 -11.07 1.74 29.14
C PRO A 17 -11.31 0.72 30.26
N VAL A 18 -11.68 1.20 31.43
CA VAL A 18 -11.96 0.38 32.62
C VAL A 18 -13.36 0.70 33.16
N VAL A 19 -14.14 -0.36 33.35
CA VAL A 19 -15.45 -0.30 33.99
C VAL A 19 -15.45 -1.19 35.26
N VAL A 20 -15.95 -0.68 36.32
CA VAL A 20 -16.15 -1.45 37.56
C VAL A 20 -17.65 -1.58 37.82
N SER A 21 -18.13 -2.80 38.02
CA SER A 21 -19.54 -3.03 38.41
C SER A 21 -19.65 -3.69 39.77
N ARG A 22 -20.69 -3.34 40.49
CA ARG A 22 -21.09 -3.97 41.78
C ARG A 22 -22.60 -4.16 41.80
N LYS A 23 -23.08 -5.35 42.18
CA LYS A 23 -24.51 -5.67 42.21
C LYS A 23 -25.21 -5.34 40.88
N GLU A 24 -24.61 -5.77 39.75
CA GLU A 24 -25.10 -5.58 38.39
C GLU A 24 -25.25 -4.11 37.91
N ARG A 25 -24.72 -3.16 38.65
CA ARG A 25 -24.69 -1.76 38.28
C ARG A 25 -23.24 -1.27 38.09
N ILE A 26 -23.06 -0.37 37.18
CA ILE A 26 -21.77 0.28 36.94
C ILE A 26 -21.47 1.20 38.12
N ALA A 27 -20.43 0.86 38.89
CA ALA A 27 -19.99 1.64 40.04
C ALA A 27 -18.98 2.73 39.64
N PHE A 28 -18.21 2.51 38.56
CA PHE A 28 -17.21 3.45 38.06
C PHE A 28 -16.90 3.18 36.59
N MET A 29 -16.63 4.25 35.87
CA MET A 29 -16.04 4.27 34.52
C MET A 29 -14.90 5.29 34.50
N ASN A 30 -13.73 4.91 33.95
CA ASN A 30 -12.70 5.93 33.70
C ASN A 30 -13.00 6.73 32.40
N THR A 31 -12.26 7.82 32.18
CA THR A 31 -12.47 8.71 31.04
C THR A 31 -12.42 7.97 29.70
N ALA A 32 -11.49 7.00 29.55
CA ALA A 32 -11.38 6.19 28.34
C ALA A 32 -12.64 5.31 28.10
N ALA A 33 -13.21 4.74 29.17
CA ALA A 33 -14.44 3.94 29.09
C ALA A 33 -15.67 4.81 28.76
N VAL A 34 -15.76 6.02 29.30
CA VAL A 34 -16.82 6.98 28.96
C VAL A 34 -16.73 7.40 27.49
N THR A 35 -15.52 7.70 27.00
CA THR A 35 -15.28 8.04 25.60
C THR A 35 -15.67 6.88 24.67
N LEU A 36 -15.31 5.64 25.03
CA LEU A 36 -15.67 4.45 24.27
C LEU A 36 -17.17 4.20 24.21
N ALA A 37 -17.86 4.35 25.35
CA ALA A 37 -19.31 4.19 25.43
C ALA A 37 -20.12 5.36 24.87
N GLY A 38 -19.45 6.48 24.56
CA GLY A 38 -20.08 7.73 24.10
C GLY A 38 -20.86 8.51 25.18
N LYS A 39 -20.94 7.96 26.40
CA LYS A 39 -21.62 8.57 27.56
C LYS A 39 -21.21 7.93 28.87
N ASP A 40 -21.36 8.66 29.98
CA ASP A 40 -21.21 8.11 31.31
C ASP A 40 -22.45 7.28 31.69
N LEU A 41 -22.22 6.03 32.01
CA LEU A 41 -23.24 5.07 32.44
C LEU A 41 -23.13 4.71 33.92
N THR A 42 -22.39 5.45 34.73
CA THR A 42 -22.26 5.22 36.18
C THR A 42 -23.64 5.22 36.87
N GLY A 43 -23.88 4.23 37.68
CA GLY A 43 -25.17 3.98 38.35
C GLY A 43 -26.20 3.21 37.52
N LYS A 44 -25.97 3.03 36.23
CA LYS A 44 -26.85 2.28 35.32
C LYS A 44 -26.57 0.77 35.37
N PRO A 45 -27.51 -0.09 34.92
CA PRO A 45 -27.25 -1.52 34.77
C PRO A 45 -26.07 -1.80 33.85
N VAL A 46 -25.20 -2.75 34.21
CA VAL A 46 -24.03 -3.14 33.45
C VAL A 46 -24.41 -3.81 32.11
N SER A 47 -25.61 -4.36 32.02
CA SER A 47 -26.20 -4.91 30.79
C SER A 47 -26.45 -3.90 29.68
N LEU A 48 -26.40 -2.61 29.98
CA LEU A 48 -26.44 -1.57 28.93
C LEU A 48 -25.14 -1.44 28.15
N LEU A 49 -24.04 -1.94 28.71
CA LEU A 49 -22.71 -1.84 28.09
C LEU A 49 -22.19 -3.20 27.61
N PHE A 50 -22.50 -4.28 28.36
CA PHE A 50 -22.00 -5.62 28.07
C PHE A 50 -23.15 -6.61 27.80
N PRO A 51 -23.00 -7.46 26.73
CA PRO A 51 -23.98 -8.51 26.43
C PRO A 51 -24.11 -9.55 27.57
N SER A 52 -25.26 -10.20 27.61
CA SER A 52 -25.56 -11.22 28.63
C SER A 52 -24.58 -12.38 28.65
N TYR A 53 -24.03 -12.79 27.49
CA TYR A 53 -23.06 -13.88 27.45
C TYR A 53 -21.74 -13.55 28.15
N ILE A 54 -21.37 -12.26 28.28
CA ILE A 54 -20.25 -11.82 29.12
C ILE A 54 -20.64 -11.80 30.59
N LEU A 55 -21.85 -11.38 30.90
CA LEU A 55 -22.28 -11.18 32.30
C LEU A 55 -22.60 -12.49 33.04
N ASN A 56 -22.99 -13.54 32.31
CA ASN A 56 -23.43 -14.82 32.89
C ASN A 56 -22.29 -15.82 33.17
N VAL A 57 -21.03 -15.47 32.84
CA VAL A 57 -19.88 -16.33 33.16
C VAL A 57 -19.57 -16.30 34.64
N GLN A 58 -19.49 -17.47 35.28
CA GLN A 58 -19.19 -17.64 36.72
C GLN A 58 -17.72 -17.98 36.99
N ALA A 59 -16.79 -17.37 36.25
CA ALA A 59 -15.38 -17.55 36.49
C ALA A 59 -14.78 -16.33 37.21
N GLU A 60 -13.75 -16.54 38.04
CA GLU A 60 -13.03 -15.44 38.70
C GLU A 60 -12.35 -14.51 37.70
N SER A 61 -11.86 -15.05 36.60
CA SER A 61 -11.28 -14.27 35.52
C SER A 61 -11.50 -14.96 34.18
N TYR A 62 -11.86 -14.19 33.15
CA TYR A 62 -12.04 -14.69 31.80
C TYR A 62 -11.88 -13.55 30.78
N THR A 63 -11.74 -13.91 29.50
CA THR A 63 -11.66 -12.98 28.39
C THR A 63 -12.75 -13.30 27.38
N ALA A 64 -13.42 -12.28 26.88
CA ALA A 64 -14.46 -12.38 25.87
C ALA A 64 -14.32 -11.25 24.85
N THR A 65 -14.96 -11.37 23.70
CA THR A 65 -15.05 -10.29 22.71
C THR A 65 -16.45 -9.71 22.68
N ALA A 66 -16.58 -8.38 22.60
CA ALA A 66 -17.87 -7.71 22.49
C ALA A 66 -17.76 -6.42 21.69
N PHE A 67 -18.86 -6.04 21.05
CA PHE A 67 -19.01 -4.70 20.51
C PHE A 67 -19.44 -3.73 21.60
N ILE A 68 -18.62 -2.69 21.84
CA ILE A 68 -18.93 -1.59 22.75
C ILE A 68 -19.08 -0.34 21.89
N GLY A 69 -20.31 0.14 21.74
CA GLY A 69 -20.62 1.13 20.70
C GLY A 69 -20.40 0.53 19.31
N THR A 70 -19.52 1.15 18.51
CA THR A 70 -19.17 0.68 17.17
C THR A 70 -17.87 -0.11 17.12
N LYS A 71 -17.15 -0.26 18.25
CA LYS A 71 -15.81 -0.87 18.30
C LYS A 71 -15.88 -2.31 18.81
N ASN A 72 -15.16 -3.21 18.13
CA ASN A 72 -14.94 -4.57 18.64
C ASN A 72 -13.84 -4.52 19.71
N CYS A 73 -14.15 -5.00 20.90
CA CYS A 73 -13.25 -4.94 22.05
C CYS A 73 -13.03 -6.35 22.61
N THR A 74 -11.80 -6.66 22.98
CA THR A 74 -11.49 -7.80 23.86
C THR A 74 -11.69 -7.33 25.31
N VAL A 75 -12.62 -7.92 26.00
CA VAL A 75 -12.99 -7.57 27.38
C VAL A 75 -12.40 -8.61 28.32
N LYS A 76 -11.43 -8.22 29.15
CA LYS A 76 -10.96 -9.04 30.25
C LYS A 76 -11.79 -8.72 31.48
N VAL A 77 -12.43 -9.73 32.05
CA VAL A 77 -13.26 -9.63 33.24
C VAL A 77 -12.55 -10.30 34.38
N CYS A 78 -12.46 -9.61 35.52
CA CYS A 78 -12.00 -10.17 36.78
C CYS A 78 -13.07 -9.92 37.87
N SER A 79 -13.37 -10.93 38.66
CA SER A 79 -14.35 -10.85 39.74
C SER A 79 -13.64 -11.01 41.10
N TYR A 80 -13.90 -10.09 42.02
CA TYR A 80 -13.38 -10.15 43.38
C TYR A 80 -14.41 -9.56 44.34
N ASP A 81 -14.76 -10.29 45.36
CA ASP A 81 -15.70 -9.86 46.45
C ASP A 81 -16.98 -9.18 45.90
N GLY A 82 -17.66 -9.86 44.96
CA GLY A 82 -18.91 -9.36 44.39
C GLY A 82 -18.76 -8.11 43.49
N THR A 83 -17.52 -7.71 43.23
CA THR A 83 -17.18 -6.62 42.33
C THR A 83 -16.56 -7.19 41.06
N ARG A 84 -17.02 -6.73 39.88
CA ARG A 84 -16.45 -7.12 38.60
C ARG A 84 -15.71 -5.94 37.96
N PHE A 85 -14.53 -6.23 37.45
CA PHE A 85 -13.65 -5.32 36.75
C PHE A 85 -13.64 -5.72 35.26
N PHE A 86 -14.01 -4.81 34.39
CA PHE A 86 -13.97 -4.99 32.95
C PHE A 86 -12.89 -4.09 32.43
N VAL A 87 -11.80 -4.68 31.96
CA VAL A 87 -10.72 -3.98 31.23
C VAL A 87 -10.93 -4.26 29.76
N MET A 88 -11.18 -3.22 28.99
CA MET A 88 -11.44 -3.35 27.57
C MET A 88 -10.19 -3.02 26.79
N LEU A 89 -9.69 -4.00 26.07
CA LEU A 89 -8.69 -3.82 25.02
C LEU A 89 -9.49 -3.67 23.73
N CYS A 90 -9.85 -2.44 23.39
CA CYS A 90 -10.43 -2.20 22.09
C CYS A 90 -9.34 -2.48 21.07
N SER A 91 -9.55 -3.48 20.22
CA SER A 91 -8.85 -3.47 18.96
C SER A 91 -9.24 -2.14 18.34
N TYR A 92 -8.31 -1.24 18.29
CA TYR A 92 -8.34 -0.13 17.36
C TYR A 92 -8.81 -0.74 16.06
N ASN A 93 -9.78 -0.14 15.37
CA ASN A 93 -10.22 -0.65 14.08
C ASN A 93 -8.96 -1.11 13.36
N GLY A 94 -8.89 -2.37 12.91
CA GLY A 94 -7.65 -2.94 12.36
C GLY A 94 -7.07 -2.17 11.17
N ASN A 95 -7.71 -1.08 10.77
CA ASN A 95 -7.24 -0.06 9.85
C ASN A 95 -6.26 0.92 10.52
N ASP A 96 -6.51 1.39 11.76
CA ASP A 96 -5.64 2.35 12.46
C ASP A 96 -4.30 1.71 12.83
N ASP A 97 -4.32 0.44 13.27
CA ASP A 97 -3.09 -0.29 13.61
C ASP A 97 -2.23 -0.55 12.36
N ARG A 98 -2.89 -0.85 11.23
CA ARG A 98 -2.18 -1.04 9.94
C ARG A 98 -1.62 0.27 9.43
N GLU A 99 -2.35 1.37 9.52
CA GLU A 99 -1.84 2.68 9.10
C GLU A 99 -0.70 3.16 9.99
N ALA A 100 -0.82 2.98 11.31
CA ALA A 100 0.27 3.24 12.25
C ALA A 100 1.50 2.38 11.94
N LEU A 101 1.30 1.09 11.61
CA LEU A 101 2.38 0.21 11.18
C LEU A 101 3.04 0.69 9.89
N TYR A 102 2.26 1.07 8.87
CA TYR A 102 2.80 1.60 7.61
C TYR A 102 3.50 2.94 7.80
N ALA A 103 2.99 3.82 8.66
CA ALA A 103 3.65 5.08 9.00
C ALA A 103 5.00 4.82 9.69
N ASN A 104 5.05 3.86 10.63
CA ASN A 104 6.28 3.47 11.29
C ASN A 104 7.29 2.84 10.31
N MET A 105 6.83 1.97 9.41
CA MET A 105 7.68 1.38 8.36
C MET A 105 8.22 2.45 7.41
N ARG A 106 7.42 3.45 7.01
CA ARG A 106 7.87 4.59 6.20
C ARG A 106 8.94 5.40 6.92
N SER A 107 8.72 5.71 8.21
CA SER A 107 9.70 6.42 9.04
C SER A 107 11.01 5.63 9.17
N THR A 108 10.93 4.33 9.39
CA THR A 108 12.12 3.45 9.45
C THR A 108 12.88 3.44 8.12
N LEU A 109 12.15 3.35 6.99
CA LEU A 109 12.74 3.43 5.66
C LEU A 109 13.43 4.78 5.42
N ALA A 110 12.85 5.91 5.87
CA ALA A 110 13.49 7.22 5.76
C ALA A 110 14.81 7.27 6.54
N ASN A 111 14.85 6.68 7.76
CA ASN A 111 16.10 6.58 8.52
C ASN A 111 17.17 5.71 7.83
N ILE A 112 16.75 4.60 7.21
CA ILE A 112 17.63 3.74 6.39
C ILE A 112 18.17 4.53 5.20
N LYS A 113 17.31 5.28 4.50
CA LYS A 113 17.73 6.13 3.37
C LYS A 113 18.75 7.17 3.78
N PHE A 114 18.51 7.85 4.92
CA PHE A 114 19.47 8.80 5.47
C PHE A 114 20.84 8.16 5.75
N ALA A 115 20.87 6.99 6.39
CA ALA A 115 22.11 6.28 6.66
C ALA A 115 22.84 5.87 5.36
N ILE A 116 22.11 5.42 4.34
CA ILE A 116 22.67 5.12 3.01
C ILE A 116 23.27 6.38 2.39
N SER A 117 22.60 7.53 2.50
CA SER A 117 23.11 8.80 1.97
C SER A 117 24.40 9.22 2.65
N CYS A 118 24.51 9.07 3.98
CA CYS A 118 25.76 9.32 4.71
C CYS A 118 26.90 8.38 4.27
N LEU A 119 26.60 7.09 4.11
CA LEU A 119 27.59 6.11 3.63
C LEU A 119 28.06 6.41 2.21
N TYR A 120 27.18 6.89 1.36
CA TYR A 120 27.51 7.27 -0.01
C TYR A 120 28.52 8.43 -0.05
N ILE A 121 28.26 9.49 0.75
CA ILE A 121 29.18 10.64 0.87
C ILE A 121 30.57 10.20 1.35
N ILE A 122 30.62 9.35 2.39
CA ILE A 122 31.89 8.82 2.91
C ILE A 122 32.60 7.99 1.82
N ALA A 123 31.85 7.17 1.06
CA ALA A 123 32.43 6.34 0.01
C ALA A 123 33.02 7.19 -1.14
N GLU A 124 32.38 8.31 -1.48
CA GLU A 124 32.90 9.27 -2.48
C GLU A 124 34.13 10.02 -1.97
N ASP A 125 34.09 10.57 -0.75
CA ASP A 125 35.18 11.32 -0.15
C ASP A 125 36.48 10.47 -0.01
N ASP A 126 36.30 9.18 0.35
CA ASP A 126 37.41 8.24 0.51
C ASP A 126 37.83 7.56 -0.81
N ASN A 127 37.19 7.85 -1.95
CA ASN A 127 37.38 7.16 -3.23
C ASN A 127 37.32 5.62 -3.07
N ASN A 128 36.39 5.11 -2.26
CA ASN A 128 36.28 3.70 -1.94
C ASN A 128 35.24 2.99 -2.81
N ASP A 129 35.68 2.48 -3.96
CA ASP A 129 34.79 1.82 -4.95
C ASP A 129 33.99 0.65 -4.35
N LYS A 130 34.58 -0.13 -3.43
CA LYS A 130 33.87 -1.25 -2.78
C LYS A 130 32.76 -0.76 -1.87
N LEU A 131 33.03 0.28 -1.08
CA LEU A 131 32.02 0.88 -0.21
C LEU A 131 30.90 1.51 -1.04
N LEU A 132 31.25 2.13 -2.17
CA LEU A 132 30.28 2.67 -3.12
C LEU A 132 29.36 1.57 -3.69
N GLU A 133 29.92 0.42 -4.08
CA GLU A 133 29.15 -0.72 -4.58
C GLU A 133 28.19 -1.28 -3.52
N TYR A 134 28.66 -1.43 -2.27
CA TYR A 134 27.80 -1.84 -1.16
C TYR A 134 26.68 -0.83 -0.88
N THR A 135 26.99 0.45 -0.92
CA THR A 135 26.00 1.51 -0.72
C THR A 135 24.93 1.51 -1.82
N CYS A 136 25.33 1.33 -3.07
CA CYS A 136 24.39 1.17 -4.20
C CYS A 136 23.48 -0.08 -4.00
N SER A 137 24.04 -1.19 -3.52
CA SER A 137 23.29 -2.39 -3.22
C SER A 137 22.25 -2.21 -2.10
N LEU A 138 22.64 -1.51 -1.04
CA LEU A 138 21.75 -1.11 0.05
C LEU A 138 20.64 -0.18 -0.45
N ASN A 139 20.99 0.81 -1.28
CA ASN A 139 20.04 1.76 -1.85
C ASN A 139 19.03 1.04 -2.77
N ARG A 140 19.47 0.09 -3.60
CA ARG A 140 18.56 -0.76 -4.38
C ARG A 140 17.61 -1.56 -3.49
N SER A 141 18.11 -2.11 -2.38
CA SER A 141 17.29 -2.87 -1.42
C SER A 141 16.25 -1.98 -0.72
N TYR A 142 16.62 -0.74 -0.39
CA TYR A 142 15.70 0.28 0.11
C TYR A 142 14.55 0.53 -0.86
N TYR A 143 14.83 0.75 -2.15
CA TYR A 143 13.77 0.98 -3.16
C TYR A 143 12.88 -0.24 -3.37
N ARG A 144 13.40 -1.47 -3.26
CA ARG A 144 12.59 -2.70 -3.27
C ARG A 144 11.60 -2.75 -2.10
N MET A 145 12.06 -2.42 -0.90
CA MET A 145 11.19 -2.36 0.28
C MET A 145 10.15 -1.24 0.14
N LYS A 146 10.55 -0.07 -0.35
CA LYS A 146 9.66 1.06 -0.62
C LYS A 146 8.56 0.66 -1.61
N ARG A 147 8.90 -0.03 -2.70
CA ARG A 147 7.94 -0.57 -3.67
C ARG A 147 6.93 -1.52 -3.04
N SER A 148 7.40 -2.49 -2.27
CA SER A 148 6.52 -3.45 -1.61
C SER A 148 5.55 -2.76 -0.65
N LEU A 149 6.04 -1.81 0.15
CA LEU A 149 5.22 -1.03 1.08
C LEU A 149 4.21 -0.15 0.35
N SER A 150 4.62 0.52 -0.74
CA SER A 150 3.74 1.33 -1.58
C SER A 150 2.61 0.51 -2.18
N ASN A 151 2.92 -0.65 -2.78
CA ASN A 151 1.94 -1.52 -3.39
C ASN A 151 0.90 -2.02 -2.37
N VAL A 152 1.34 -2.45 -1.18
CA VAL A 152 0.43 -2.86 -0.10
C VAL A 152 -0.46 -1.69 0.35
N SER A 153 0.13 -0.50 0.52
CA SER A 153 -0.62 0.71 0.93
C SER A 153 -1.68 1.07 -0.09
N ILE A 154 -1.34 1.10 -1.39
CA ILE A 154 -2.27 1.41 -2.49
C ILE A 154 -3.41 0.38 -2.54
N LEU A 155 -3.09 -0.91 -2.52
CA LEU A 155 -4.10 -1.95 -2.58
C LEU A 155 -5.05 -1.92 -1.38
N ASN A 156 -4.56 -1.54 -0.20
CA ASN A 156 -5.41 -1.36 0.97
C ASN A 156 -6.28 -0.10 0.85
N ALA A 157 -5.74 1.00 0.33
CA ALA A 157 -6.51 2.22 0.10
C ALA A 157 -7.59 2.01 -0.97
N ILE A 158 -7.30 1.27 -2.05
CA ILE A 158 -8.31 0.86 -3.05
C ILE A 158 -9.42 0.04 -2.39
N ALA A 159 -9.04 -0.96 -1.56
CA ALA A 159 -10.01 -1.83 -0.90
C ALA A 159 -10.93 -1.09 0.08
N ARG A 160 -10.46 0.02 0.67
CA ARG A 160 -11.26 0.90 1.53
C ARG A 160 -12.04 1.97 0.76
N GLY A 161 -11.69 2.21 -0.51
CA GLY A 161 -12.27 3.29 -1.32
C GLY A 161 -11.77 4.68 -0.93
N ASP A 162 -10.61 4.78 -0.26
CA ASP A 162 -10.02 6.04 0.24
C ASP A 162 -8.71 6.42 -0.49
N LEU A 163 -8.33 5.71 -1.55
CA LEU A 163 -7.19 6.11 -2.36
C LEU A 163 -7.48 7.49 -3.00
N PRO A 164 -6.63 8.50 -2.75
CA PRO A 164 -6.77 9.78 -3.43
C PRO A 164 -6.77 9.61 -4.94
N PHE A 165 -7.78 10.15 -5.61
CA PHE A 165 -7.90 10.16 -7.05
C PHE A 165 -8.03 11.60 -7.52
N VAL A 166 -6.99 12.10 -8.22
CA VAL A 166 -6.85 13.50 -8.64
C VAL A 166 -6.77 13.57 -10.17
N PRO A 167 -7.90 13.40 -10.88
CA PRO A 167 -7.90 13.42 -12.33
C PRO A 167 -7.70 14.84 -12.88
N GLU A 168 -6.85 14.96 -13.90
CA GLU A 168 -6.54 16.19 -14.62
C GLU A 168 -6.57 15.95 -16.14
N PRO A 169 -6.71 17.00 -16.98
CA PRO A 169 -6.52 16.87 -18.41
C PRO A 169 -5.07 16.47 -18.71
N LEU A 170 -4.83 15.23 -19.15
CA LEU A 170 -3.53 14.62 -19.29
C LEU A 170 -3.23 14.23 -20.73
N ASP A 171 -2.06 14.62 -21.23
CA ASP A 171 -1.49 14.10 -22.48
C ASP A 171 -0.81 12.74 -22.20
N VAL A 172 -1.55 11.65 -22.43
CA VAL A 172 -1.08 10.29 -22.12
C VAL A 172 0.03 9.87 -23.09
N THR A 173 0.00 10.35 -24.32
CA THR A 173 1.08 10.10 -25.30
C THR A 173 2.40 10.66 -24.80
N ALA A 174 2.39 11.90 -24.31
CA ALA A 174 3.59 12.53 -23.74
C ALA A 174 4.02 11.81 -22.45
N LEU A 175 3.08 11.44 -21.56
CA LEU A 175 3.39 10.69 -20.34
C LEU A 175 4.11 9.37 -20.65
N CYS A 176 3.58 8.57 -21.56
CA CYS A 176 4.18 7.28 -21.93
C CYS A 176 5.56 7.47 -22.53
N LYS A 177 5.71 8.42 -23.49
CA LYS A 177 6.98 8.70 -24.13
C LYS A 177 8.04 9.14 -23.13
N ASN A 178 7.73 10.11 -22.28
CA ASN A 178 8.67 10.63 -21.28
C ASN A 178 9.07 9.53 -20.29
N THR A 179 8.10 8.75 -19.77
CA THR A 179 8.39 7.64 -18.86
C THR A 179 9.31 6.60 -19.50
N ILE A 180 9.11 6.25 -20.77
CA ILE A 180 9.97 5.29 -21.48
C ILE A 180 11.37 5.87 -21.72
N ASP A 181 11.47 7.14 -22.06
CA ASP A 181 12.76 7.81 -22.28
C ASP A 181 13.55 7.93 -20.96
N ASP A 182 12.88 8.23 -19.85
CA ASP A 182 13.47 8.23 -18.51
C ASP A 182 13.97 6.83 -18.11
N ILE A 183 13.20 5.77 -18.40
CA ILE A 183 13.63 4.37 -18.17
C ILE A 183 14.87 4.04 -18.99
N ARG A 184 14.91 4.41 -20.27
CA ARG A 184 16.08 4.17 -21.13
C ARG A 184 17.31 4.88 -20.58
N SER A 185 17.14 6.10 -20.10
CA SER A 185 18.23 6.87 -19.47
C SER A 185 18.73 6.19 -18.19
N ALA A 186 17.82 5.70 -17.36
CA ALA A 186 18.17 5.02 -16.09
C ALA A 186 18.81 3.64 -16.32
N CYS A 187 18.39 2.89 -17.33
CA CYS A 187 18.90 1.54 -17.63
C CYS A 187 20.22 1.56 -18.41
N GLY A 188 20.47 2.60 -19.19
CA GLY A 188 21.58 2.61 -20.16
C GLY A 188 21.49 1.47 -21.19
N ASN A 189 22.63 0.91 -21.57
CA ASN A 189 22.72 -0.15 -22.59
C ASN A 189 22.21 -1.54 -22.13
N ASN A 190 21.77 -1.67 -20.89
CA ASN A 190 21.35 -2.96 -20.30
C ASN A 190 19.82 -3.15 -20.28
N CYS A 191 19.06 -2.25 -20.88
CA CYS A 191 17.60 -2.33 -20.88
C CYS A 191 17.08 -3.25 -22.00
N ALA A 192 15.90 -3.83 -21.75
CA ALA A 192 15.12 -4.42 -22.83
C ALA A 192 14.82 -3.38 -23.92
N ASN A 193 14.66 -3.82 -25.17
CA ASN A 193 14.32 -2.92 -26.27
C ASN A 193 12.85 -2.53 -26.20
N ILE A 194 12.56 -1.36 -25.58
CA ILE A 194 11.21 -0.84 -25.44
C ILE A 194 10.87 0.03 -26.64
N SER A 195 9.85 -0.34 -27.39
CA SER A 195 9.31 0.46 -28.51
C SER A 195 7.97 1.05 -28.12
N PHE A 196 7.70 2.30 -28.52
CA PHE A 196 6.44 2.98 -28.26
C PHE A 196 5.77 3.43 -29.56
N TYR A 197 4.48 3.16 -29.65
CA TYR A 197 3.64 3.59 -30.76
C TYR A 197 2.34 4.21 -30.27
N ALA A 198 1.94 5.33 -30.89
CA ALA A 198 0.63 5.93 -30.72
C ALA A 198 0.17 6.47 -32.09
N GLU A 199 -1.06 6.21 -32.47
CA GLU A 199 -1.61 6.68 -33.75
C GLU A 199 -1.71 8.20 -33.78
N GLU A 200 -2.10 8.81 -32.66
CA GLU A 200 -2.28 10.25 -32.53
C GLU A 200 -1.92 10.72 -31.11
N LYS A 201 -1.80 12.03 -30.96
CA LYS A 201 -1.63 12.66 -29.66
C LYS A 201 -2.94 12.57 -28.87
N THR A 202 -2.94 11.78 -27.82
CA THR A 202 -4.15 11.44 -27.06
C THR A 202 -4.18 12.14 -25.72
N ARG A 203 -5.27 12.87 -25.47
CA ARG A 203 -5.56 13.49 -24.18
C ARG A 203 -6.82 12.91 -23.59
N ILE A 204 -6.77 12.57 -22.30
CA ILE A 204 -7.92 12.15 -21.50
C ILE A 204 -7.87 12.83 -20.13
N VAL A 205 -8.94 12.73 -19.37
CA VAL A 205 -8.96 13.08 -17.94
C VAL A 205 -8.50 11.86 -17.15
N ALA A 206 -7.36 11.96 -16.46
CA ALA A 206 -6.77 10.86 -15.72
C ALA A 206 -5.89 11.36 -14.57
N ASP A 207 -5.67 10.54 -13.56
CA ASP A 207 -4.67 10.80 -12.53
C ASP A 207 -3.28 10.45 -13.07
N ARG A 208 -2.43 11.47 -13.21
CA ARG A 208 -1.07 11.35 -13.77
C ARG A 208 -0.22 10.36 -12.99
N THR A 209 -0.18 10.50 -11.67
CA THR A 209 0.70 9.70 -10.80
C THR A 209 0.29 8.23 -10.81
N LEU A 210 -1.00 7.97 -10.69
CA LEU A 210 -1.53 6.61 -10.74
C LEU A 210 -1.34 5.99 -12.13
N LEU A 211 -1.54 6.74 -13.20
CA LEU A 211 -1.35 6.23 -14.56
C LEU A 211 0.13 5.93 -14.87
N GLN A 212 1.05 6.78 -14.40
CA GLN A 212 2.49 6.53 -14.50
C GLN A 212 2.88 5.28 -13.70
N GLN A 213 2.35 5.12 -12.49
CA GLN A 213 2.60 3.93 -11.68
C GLN A 213 2.06 2.65 -12.32
N LEU A 214 0.88 2.71 -12.94
CA LEU A 214 0.32 1.61 -13.72
C LEU A 214 1.27 1.21 -14.85
N LEU A 215 1.71 2.16 -15.67
CA LEU A 215 2.65 1.91 -16.77
C LEU A 215 3.97 1.32 -16.28
N LEU A 216 4.53 1.85 -15.20
CA LEU A 216 5.79 1.36 -14.63
C LEU A 216 5.65 -0.06 -14.06
N ASN A 217 4.51 -0.43 -13.46
CA ASN A 217 4.26 -1.80 -13.02
C ASN A 217 4.19 -2.78 -14.21
N LEU A 218 3.55 -2.40 -15.31
CA LEU A 218 3.52 -3.20 -16.52
C LEU A 218 4.91 -3.37 -17.12
N LEU A 219 5.65 -2.28 -17.29
CA LEU A 219 7.01 -2.30 -17.84
C LEU A 219 7.98 -3.09 -16.94
N SER A 220 7.88 -2.94 -15.62
CA SER A 220 8.68 -3.71 -14.67
C SER A 220 8.47 -5.21 -14.84
N ASN A 221 7.22 -5.66 -14.95
CA ASN A 221 6.90 -7.06 -15.18
C ASN A 221 7.48 -7.55 -16.52
N SER A 222 7.24 -6.80 -17.60
CA SER A 222 7.75 -7.16 -18.92
C SER A 222 9.27 -7.22 -18.96
N ILE A 223 10.00 -6.31 -18.28
CA ILE A 223 11.46 -6.33 -18.22
C ILE A 223 11.97 -7.53 -17.41
N ILE A 224 11.33 -7.86 -16.27
CA ILE A 224 11.72 -8.98 -15.41
C ILE A 224 11.60 -10.31 -16.15
N HIS A 225 10.52 -10.48 -16.91
CA HIS A 225 10.19 -11.75 -17.56
C HIS A 225 10.67 -11.86 -19.00
N SER A 226 11.26 -10.80 -19.55
CA SER A 226 11.84 -10.81 -20.91
C SER A 226 13.30 -11.33 -20.90
N PRO A 227 13.74 -12.01 -21.96
CA PRO A 227 15.14 -12.37 -22.10
C PRO A 227 16.05 -11.14 -22.19
N LYS A 228 17.38 -11.28 -22.00
CA LYS A 228 18.38 -10.19 -21.95
C LYS A 228 18.36 -9.37 -23.23
N ASN A 229 17.81 -9.43 -24.22
CA ASN A 229 17.59 -8.57 -25.39
C ASN A 229 16.14 -8.62 -25.84
N GLY A 230 15.24 -8.81 -24.86
CA GLY A 230 13.81 -8.89 -25.09
C GLY A 230 13.26 -7.63 -25.75
N ARG A 231 12.15 -7.79 -26.43
CA ARG A 231 11.41 -6.70 -27.04
C ARG A 231 10.14 -6.45 -26.25
N ILE A 232 9.92 -5.21 -25.89
CA ILE A 232 8.70 -4.75 -25.23
C ILE A 232 8.08 -3.71 -26.16
N TYR A 233 6.82 -3.92 -26.49
CA TYR A 233 6.08 -3.02 -27.34
C TYR A 233 4.96 -2.36 -26.55
N VAL A 234 5.01 -1.05 -26.43
CA VAL A 234 3.98 -0.25 -25.79
C VAL A 234 3.18 0.46 -26.86
N SER A 235 1.86 0.35 -26.80
CA SER A 235 1.00 1.05 -27.75
C SER A 235 -0.18 1.74 -27.09
N LEU A 236 -0.61 2.86 -27.67
CA LEU A 236 -1.81 3.60 -27.33
C LEU A 236 -2.76 3.60 -28.52
N LEU A 237 -3.96 3.09 -28.31
CA LEU A 237 -5.03 3.12 -29.29
C LEU A 237 -6.24 3.85 -28.69
N ARG A 238 -6.73 4.85 -29.40
CA ARG A 238 -7.93 5.57 -29.01
C ARG A 238 -9.14 4.98 -29.73
N THR A 239 -10.21 4.73 -28.99
CA THR A 239 -11.52 4.40 -29.52
C THR A 239 -12.53 5.50 -29.14
N ASP A 240 -13.76 5.44 -29.64
CA ASP A 240 -14.79 6.44 -29.32
C ASP A 240 -15.03 6.63 -27.83
N LYS A 241 -14.91 5.56 -27.04
CA LYS A 241 -15.25 5.55 -25.60
C LYS A 241 -14.06 5.34 -24.69
N ASN A 242 -13.00 4.70 -25.17
CA ASN A 242 -11.89 4.25 -24.34
C ASN A 242 -10.54 4.59 -24.95
N LEU A 243 -9.56 4.77 -24.08
CA LEU A 243 -8.15 4.68 -24.44
C LEU A 243 -7.64 3.29 -24.05
N ILE A 244 -6.98 2.61 -24.95
CA ILE A 244 -6.37 1.30 -24.74
C ILE A 244 -4.85 1.49 -24.68
N LEU A 245 -4.26 1.23 -23.52
CA LEU A 245 -2.82 1.13 -23.33
C LEU A 245 -2.45 -0.35 -23.34
N SER A 246 -1.61 -0.76 -24.28
CA SER A 246 -1.13 -2.13 -24.37
C SER A 246 0.37 -2.21 -24.11
N VAL A 247 0.79 -3.24 -23.40
CA VAL A 247 2.19 -3.60 -23.18
C VAL A 247 2.34 -5.07 -23.56
N ASP A 248 3.12 -5.32 -24.60
CA ASP A 248 3.37 -6.64 -25.17
C ASP A 248 4.85 -6.96 -25.00
N ASP A 249 5.18 -8.13 -24.47
CA ASP A 249 6.54 -8.62 -24.36
C ASP A 249 6.74 -9.97 -25.03
N ASN A 250 7.98 -10.33 -25.27
CA ASN A 250 8.38 -11.63 -25.81
C ASN A 250 9.08 -12.50 -24.74
N GLY A 251 8.62 -12.39 -23.50
CA GLY A 251 9.15 -13.10 -22.35
C GLY A 251 8.66 -14.55 -22.23
N ASP A 252 8.83 -15.09 -21.02
CA ASP A 252 8.50 -16.49 -20.70
C ASP A 252 7.00 -16.78 -20.83
N GLY A 253 6.15 -15.75 -20.79
CA GLY A 253 4.70 -15.88 -20.73
C GLY A 253 4.22 -16.32 -19.34
N ILE A 254 2.88 -16.41 -19.20
CA ILE A 254 2.21 -16.84 -17.96
C ILE A 254 1.49 -18.16 -18.27
N PRO A 255 1.73 -19.22 -17.50
CA PRO A 255 1.00 -20.48 -17.64
C PRO A 255 -0.50 -20.26 -17.49
N GLU A 256 -1.33 -21.01 -18.22
CA GLU A 256 -2.79 -20.88 -18.21
C GLU A 256 -3.37 -21.06 -16.79
N GLU A 257 -2.77 -21.96 -16.02
CA GLU A 257 -3.13 -22.22 -14.61
C GLU A 257 -2.91 -21.00 -13.70
N GLU A 258 -1.92 -20.17 -14.01
CA GLU A 258 -1.55 -18.97 -13.25
C GLU A 258 -2.30 -17.71 -13.73
N LEU A 259 -2.78 -17.68 -14.99
CA LEU A 259 -3.51 -16.53 -15.53
C LEU A 259 -4.78 -16.20 -14.72
N VAL A 260 -5.47 -17.22 -14.20
CA VAL A 260 -6.68 -17.07 -13.39
C VAL A 260 -6.38 -16.26 -12.10
N TYR A 261 -5.15 -16.38 -11.60
CA TYR A 261 -4.71 -15.74 -10.36
C TYR A 261 -3.83 -14.49 -10.57
N ALA A 262 -3.56 -14.12 -11.82
CA ALA A 262 -2.61 -13.05 -12.14
C ALA A 262 -2.93 -11.70 -11.48
N PHE A 263 -4.21 -11.44 -11.18
CA PHE A 263 -4.68 -10.23 -10.51
C PHE A 263 -4.92 -10.39 -9.01
N GLU A 264 -4.68 -11.58 -8.44
CA GLU A 264 -4.93 -11.82 -7.03
C GLU A 264 -3.70 -11.46 -6.17
N ARG A 265 -3.97 -10.99 -4.95
CA ARG A 265 -2.92 -10.69 -3.98
C ARG A 265 -2.36 -11.99 -3.41
N TYR A 266 -1.04 -12.11 -3.30
CA TYR A 266 -0.34 -13.11 -2.45
C TYR A 266 -0.64 -14.60 -2.74
N LYS A 267 -1.13 -14.99 -3.91
CA LYS A 267 -1.46 -16.42 -4.16
C LYS A 267 -0.28 -17.30 -4.54
N HIS A 268 0.86 -16.72 -4.86
CA HIS A 268 2.09 -17.50 -4.98
C HIS A 268 2.78 -17.51 -3.63
N GLU A 269 3.06 -18.68 -3.07
CA GLU A 269 4.07 -18.81 -2.02
C GLU A 269 5.31 -18.07 -2.52
N PRO A 270 5.90 -17.17 -1.71
CA PRO A 270 7.07 -16.45 -2.14
C PRO A 270 8.20 -17.45 -2.30
N ASP A 271 8.34 -18.02 -3.49
CA ASP A 271 9.59 -18.65 -3.91
C ASP A 271 10.58 -17.51 -4.10
N PHE A 272 11.22 -17.13 -2.98
CA PHE A 272 12.24 -16.10 -2.92
C PHE A 272 13.41 -16.34 -3.87
N SER A 273 13.49 -17.52 -4.47
CA SER A 273 14.55 -17.92 -5.40
C SER A 273 14.23 -17.57 -6.86
N ARG A 274 12.97 -17.50 -7.27
CA ARG A 274 12.56 -17.32 -8.67
C ARG A 274 11.84 -16.02 -9.01
N HIS A 275 11.12 -15.40 -8.05
CA HIS A 275 10.32 -14.20 -8.36
C HIS A 275 10.82 -13.00 -7.54
N GLN A 276 11.51 -12.08 -8.19
CA GLN A 276 12.04 -10.85 -7.59
C GLN A 276 10.95 -9.77 -7.31
N GLY A 277 9.68 -10.15 -7.19
CA GLY A 277 8.57 -9.23 -6.92
C GLY A 277 7.52 -9.85 -6.01
N ALA A 278 6.86 -9.04 -5.21
CA ALA A 278 5.84 -9.50 -4.24
C ALA A 278 4.50 -9.94 -4.89
N GLY A 279 4.42 -10.15 -6.20
CA GLY A 279 3.21 -10.59 -6.91
C GLY A 279 2.03 -9.59 -6.84
N MET A 280 2.28 -8.33 -6.50
CA MET A 280 1.23 -7.32 -6.28
C MET A 280 1.06 -6.35 -7.46
N GLY A 281 2.00 -6.31 -8.41
CA GLY A 281 2.02 -5.30 -9.46
C GLY A 281 0.76 -5.31 -10.33
N LEU A 282 0.32 -6.48 -10.79
CA LEU A 282 -0.89 -6.61 -11.62
C LEU A 282 -2.18 -6.32 -10.83
N ALA A 283 -2.23 -6.63 -9.54
CA ALA A 283 -3.34 -6.23 -8.69
C ALA A 283 -3.43 -4.70 -8.54
N VAL A 284 -2.29 -4.01 -8.43
CA VAL A 284 -2.22 -2.52 -8.44
C VAL A 284 -2.69 -1.99 -9.79
N VAL A 285 -2.21 -2.54 -10.90
CA VAL A 285 -2.65 -2.17 -12.27
C VAL A 285 -4.16 -2.27 -12.41
N ARG A 286 -4.75 -3.39 -11.97
CA ARG A 286 -6.19 -3.59 -12.00
C ARG A 286 -6.93 -2.54 -11.17
N GLY A 287 -6.50 -2.31 -9.92
CA GLY A 287 -7.16 -1.35 -9.04
C GLY A 287 -7.09 0.09 -9.57
N ILE A 288 -5.96 0.49 -10.17
CA ILE A 288 -5.82 1.81 -10.81
C ILE A 288 -6.72 1.91 -12.07
N ALA A 289 -6.81 0.85 -12.88
CA ALA A 289 -7.71 0.84 -14.04
C ALA A 289 -9.19 0.97 -13.62
N GLU A 290 -9.61 0.25 -12.57
CA GLU A 290 -10.96 0.34 -12.01
C GLU A 290 -11.30 1.76 -11.50
N LEU A 291 -10.35 2.46 -10.87
CA LEU A 291 -10.52 3.88 -10.47
C LEU A 291 -10.75 4.80 -11.68
N HIS A 292 -10.11 4.51 -12.81
CA HIS A 292 -10.31 5.20 -14.08
C HIS A 292 -11.51 4.65 -14.87
N LYS A 293 -12.43 3.92 -14.21
CA LYS A 293 -13.61 3.28 -14.82
C LYS A 293 -13.27 2.38 -16.02
N GLY A 294 -12.12 1.75 -15.94
CA GLY A 294 -11.56 0.90 -16.96
C GLY A 294 -11.51 -0.57 -16.56
N ALA A 295 -10.81 -1.35 -17.37
CA ALA A 295 -10.60 -2.78 -17.15
C ALA A 295 -9.21 -3.21 -17.65
N VAL A 296 -8.74 -4.37 -17.21
CA VAL A 296 -7.48 -4.97 -17.63
C VAL A 296 -7.72 -6.33 -18.22
N ILE A 297 -7.10 -6.60 -19.36
CA ILE A 297 -7.11 -7.91 -20.03
C ILE A 297 -5.66 -8.39 -20.10
N ILE A 298 -5.42 -9.64 -19.74
CA ILE A 298 -4.13 -10.31 -19.93
C ILE A 298 -4.31 -11.46 -20.89
N GLU A 299 -3.47 -11.51 -21.90
CA GLU A 299 -3.37 -12.62 -22.81
C GLU A 299 -1.93 -13.16 -22.75
N SER A 300 -1.79 -14.44 -22.51
CA SER A 300 -0.51 -15.13 -22.59
C SER A 300 -0.73 -16.49 -23.20
N ARG A 301 0.20 -16.88 -24.06
CA ARG A 301 0.16 -18.20 -24.69
C ARG A 301 1.03 -19.23 -23.99
N GLY A 302 1.56 -18.87 -22.80
CA GLY A 302 2.48 -19.70 -22.02
C GLY A 302 3.82 -19.94 -22.71
N ASN A 303 4.68 -20.68 -22.09
CA ASN A 303 5.90 -21.30 -22.64
C ASN A 303 6.69 -20.46 -23.67
N ASN A 304 7.28 -19.35 -23.23
CA ASN A 304 8.13 -18.46 -24.05
C ASN A 304 7.40 -17.78 -25.24
N MET A 305 6.09 -17.62 -25.15
CA MET A 305 5.28 -16.95 -26.17
C MET A 305 4.97 -15.49 -25.84
N GLY A 306 5.53 -14.99 -24.73
CA GLY A 306 5.31 -13.63 -24.24
C GLY A 306 3.97 -13.39 -23.57
N THR A 307 3.79 -12.16 -23.11
CA THR A 307 2.56 -11.70 -22.47
C THR A 307 2.09 -10.39 -23.09
N SER A 308 0.78 -10.26 -23.26
CA SER A 308 0.11 -9.03 -23.69
C SER A 308 -0.84 -8.57 -22.58
N VAL A 309 -0.61 -7.37 -22.06
CA VAL A 309 -1.50 -6.75 -21.07
C VAL A 309 -2.12 -5.52 -21.70
N ARG A 310 -3.46 -5.50 -21.75
CA ARG A 310 -4.24 -4.37 -22.27
C ARG A 310 -5.03 -3.72 -21.16
N VAL A 311 -4.84 -2.43 -20.96
CA VAL A 311 -5.57 -1.61 -20.01
C VAL A 311 -6.50 -0.69 -20.78
N MET A 312 -7.79 -0.84 -20.55
CA MET A 312 -8.80 0.07 -21.07
C MET A 312 -9.07 1.14 -20.02
N LEU A 313 -9.05 2.41 -20.40
CA LEU A 313 -9.36 3.57 -19.56
C LEU A 313 -10.54 4.32 -20.18
N SER A 314 -11.55 4.62 -19.36
CA SER A 314 -12.72 5.38 -19.84
C SER A 314 -12.36 6.83 -20.12
N GLN A 315 -12.91 7.39 -21.19
CA GLN A 315 -12.81 8.82 -21.47
C GLN A 315 -13.92 9.64 -20.76
N ASP A 316 -14.92 8.97 -20.18
CA ASP A 316 -16.06 9.59 -19.52
C ASP A 316 -15.83 9.77 -18.01
N ILE A 317 -14.83 10.58 -17.62
CA ILE A 317 -14.65 11.03 -16.25
C ILE A 317 -15.40 12.35 -16.09
N PRO A 318 -16.34 12.48 -15.12
CA PRO A 318 -17.14 13.69 -14.95
C PRO A 318 -16.27 14.92 -14.66
N ALA A 319 -16.58 16.05 -15.30
CA ALA A 319 -15.88 17.32 -15.11
C ALA A 319 -15.88 17.81 -13.65
N SER A 320 -16.86 17.38 -12.84
CA SER A 320 -16.94 17.68 -11.40
C SER A 320 -15.81 17.06 -10.56
N GLN A 321 -15.06 16.10 -11.11
CA GLN A 321 -13.91 15.48 -10.46
C GLN A 321 -12.55 16.10 -10.87
N ILE A 322 -12.55 17.05 -11.79
CA ILE A 322 -11.32 17.68 -12.28
C ILE A 322 -10.86 18.73 -11.25
N LEU A 323 -9.69 18.50 -10.67
CA LEU A 323 -9.01 19.45 -9.80
C LEU A 323 -7.93 20.19 -10.59
N ASN A 324 -7.99 21.52 -10.61
CA ASN A 324 -6.89 22.36 -11.13
C ASN A 324 -5.81 22.46 -10.03
N THR A 325 -4.82 21.63 -10.07
CA THR A 325 -3.67 21.67 -9.17
C THR A 325 -2.48 22.36 -9.84
N GLN A 326 -1.76 23.20 -9.09
CA GLN A 326 -0.45 23.69 -9.51
C GLN A 326 0.53 22.49 -9.48
N HIS A 327 1.22 22.29 -10.59
CA HIS A 327 2.05 21.11 -10.80
C HIS A 327 3.39 21.21 -10.06
N PRO A 328 3.75 20.23 -9.20
CA PRO A 328 5.11 20.09 -8.67
C PRO A 328 6.12 19.73 -9.77
N ASP A 329 7.41 19.78 -9.45
CA ASP A 329 8.50 19.40 -10.37
C ASP A 329 8.45 17.89 -10.70
N TYR A 330 7.75 17.58 -11.78
CA TYR A 330 7.51 16.21 -12.22
C TYR A 330 8.77 15.42 -12.59
N SER A 331 9.88 16.06 -12.89
CA SER A 331 11.09 15.36 -13.34
C SER A 331 11.73 14.56 -12.20
N ARG A 332 11.84 15.14 -11.01
CA ARG A 332 12.38 14.46 -9.82
C ARG A 332 11.44 13.37 -9.31
N GLU A 333 10.15 13.65 -9.29
CA GLU A 333 9.13 12.69 -8.85
C GLU A 333 9.06 11.48 -9.79
N SER A 334 9.14 11.70 -11.11
CA SER A 334 9.20 10.66 -12.12
C SER A 334 10.39 9.73 -11.90
N MET A 335 11.59 10.26 -11.69
CA MET A 335 12.80 9.46 -11.46
C MET A 335 12.71 8.64 -10.17
N ARG A 336 12.19 9.22 -9.08
CA ARG A 336 11.97 8.48 -7.83
C ARG A 336 11.00 7.30 -8.02
N LEU A 337 9.94 7.51 -8.77
CA LEU A 337 8.96 6.48 -9.07
C LEU A 337 9.59 5.37 -9.92
N ILE A 338 10.40 5.71 -10.92
CA ILE A 338 11.15 4.77 -11.76
C ILE A 338 12.11 3.93 -10.92
N LEU A 339 12.92 4.55 -10.06
CA LEU A 339 13.83 3.83 -9.15
C LEU A 339 13.08 2.90 -8.22
N THR A 340 11.88 3.29 -7.77
CA THR A 340 11.03 2.45 -6.92
C THR A 340 10.46 1.28 -7.69
N GLU A 341 9.75 1.51 -8.77
CA GLU A 341 9.01 0.49 -9.51
C GLU A 341 9.93 -0.47 -10.30
N LEU A 342 11.06 0.03 -10.79
CA LEU A 342 12.05 -0.75 -11.53
C LEU A 342 13.24 -1.20 -10.68
N SER A 343 13.15 -1.12 -9.34
CA SER A 343 14.26 -1.45 -8.43
C SER A 343 14.81 -2.87 -8.58
N SER A 344 14.04 -3.79 -9.13
CA SER A 344 14.47 -5.16 -9.40
C SER A 344 15.21 -5.34 -10.75
N THR A 345 15.05 -4.39 -11.67
CA THR A 345 15.51 -4.50 -13.06
C THR A 345 16.63 -3.54 -13.43
N LEU A 346 16.68 -2.39 -12.77
CA LEU A 346 17.70 -1.39 -13.05
C LEU A 346 19.11 -1.87 -12.67
N PRO A 347 20.13 -1.48 -13.42
CA PRO A 347 21.53 -1.77 -13.09
C PRO A 347 21.91 -1.09 -11.75
N LEU A 348 22.88 -1.67 -11.06
CA LEU A 348 23.28 -1.18 -9.72
C LEU A 348 23.72 0.29 -9.75
N LYS A 349 24.35 0.71 -10.82
CA LYS A 349 24.79 2.11 -11.03
C LYS A 349 23.66 3.13 -11.02
N SER A 350 22.43 2.73 -11.37
CA SER A 350 21.27 3.64 -11.32
C SER A 350 20.90 4.07 -9.88
N PHE A 351 21.47 3.40 -8.87
CA PHE A 351 21.24 3.70 -7.45
C PHE A 351 22.41 4.46 -6.81
N SER A 352 23.34 4.99 -7.62
CA SER A 352 24.44 5.83 -7.15
C SER A 352 24.00 7.28 -6.89
N GLU A 353 22.97 7.79 -7.58
CA GLU A 353 22.50 9.15 -7.33
C GLU A 353 21.69 9.24 -6.03
N ILE A 354 22.08 10.14 -5.16
CA ILE A 354 21.31 10.52 -3.98
C ILE A 354 20.22 11.49 -4.45
N LEU A 355 19.06 10.98 -4.76
CA LEU A 355 17.87 11.82 -4.91
C LEU A 355 17.44 12.21 -3.47
N GLU A 356 17.64 13.48 -3.11
CA GLU A 356 17.11 14.02 -1.86
C GLU A 356 15.59 13.84 -1.83
N ASP A 357 15.10 13.26 -0.73
CA ASP A 357 13.66 13.07 -0.49
C ASP A 357 12.95 14.39 -0.16
#